data_eaaddd78867ba0ab35cd6debd63e69e1
#
_entry.id   eaaddd78867ba0ab35cd6debd63e69e1
#
_cell.length_a   1.000
_cell.length_b   1.000
_cell.length_c   1.000
_cell.angle_alpha   90.00
_cell.angle_beta   90.00
_cell.angle_gamma   90.00
#
_symmetry.space_group_name_H-M   'P 1'
#
loop_
_entity.id
_entity.type
_entity.pdbx_description
1 polymer ?
#
loop_
_entity_poly.entity_id
_entity_poly.type
_entity_poly.pdbx_seq_one_letter_code
_entity_poly.pdbx_strand_id
1 'polypeptide(L)'
;MASGILKEARPKQWVKNVLVFAAPGAAGVLNQGHYLGRAIIAFVVFCMVSSGTYYWNDINDAVSDRSHPTKRNRPIASGAVPLHLARVIGTVLLVGGIGLGFVVHWHLAAAAAAYVLITTLYSTWWKHIAVVDLVAIASGFVVRAIGGAAATDVRMSMWFLLCTSFGSLFIVTGKRFAELRELGVHAGSTRATLGEYSPAFLQTVLAVTLGSTMVAYCIWAFETTQAAPSQHPFYELSIVPMVIALLRYLLVLEQGRGAAPEEIFVADRTLQLMGIIWVVVFGLGVYVH
;
A
#
# COMPACT_ATOMS: atom_id res chain seq x y z
N MET A 1 19.94 -5.12 -21.21
CA MET A 1 18.77 -4.24 -21.47
C MET A 1 17.49 -4.82 -20.88
N ALA A 2 17.01 -6.00 -21.27
CA ALA A 2 15.75 -6.58 -20.74
C ALA A 2 15.71 -6.70 -19.20
N SER A 3 16.78 -7.18 -18.57
CA SER A 3 16.91 -7.24 -17.11
C SER A 3 16.83 -5.85 -16.45
N GLY A 4 17.36 -4.79 -17.08
CA GLY A 4 17.25 -3.41 -16.60
C GLY A 4 15.83 -2.87 -16.66
N ILE A 5 15.09 -3.16 -17.75
CA ILE A 5 13.69 -2.78 -17.91
C ILE A 5 12.83 -3.41 -16.81
N LEU A 6 12.97 -4.72 -16.57
CA LEU A 6 12.22 -5.40 -15.51
C LEU A 6 12.59 -4.87 -14.11
N LYS A 7 13.88 -4.63 -13.86
CA LYS A 7 14.35 -4.06 -12.59
C LYS A 7 13.75 -2.67 -12.33
N GLU A 8 13.63 -1.84 -13.37
CA GLU A 8 13.03 -0.50 -13.29
C GLU A 8 11.53 -0.53 -12.99
N ALA A 9 10.81 -1.53 -13.51
CA ALA A 9 9.39 -1.75 -13.19
C ALA A 9 9.13 -2.10 -11.71
N ARG A 10 10.19 -2.42 -10.96
CA ARG A 10 10.19 -2.74 -9.52
C ARG A 10 9.17 -3.81 -9.10
N PRO A 11 9.23 -5.06 -9.65
CA PRO A 11 8.24 -6.11 -9.36
C PRO A 11 8.07 -6.41 -7.86
N LYS A 12 9.13 -6.27 -7.06
CA LYS A 12 9.05 -6.43 -5.59
C LYS A 12 8.03 -5.48 -4.94
N GLN A 13 7.74 -4.33 -5.56
CA GLN A 13 6.76 -3.38 -5.05
C GLN A 13 5.32 -3.72 -5.46
N TRP A 14 5.13 -4.66 -6.39
CA TRP A 14 3.80 -5.10 -6.83
C TRP A 14 3.00 -5.78 -5.72
N VAL A 15 3.67 -6.32 -4.71
CA VAL A 15 3.01 -6.87 -3.51
C VAL A 15 2.04 -5.88 -2.88
N LYS A 16 2.32 -4.57 -2.95
CA LYS A 16 1.43 -3.52 -2.44
C LYS A 16 0.10 -3.43 -3.21
N ASN A 17 0.08 -3.89 -4.45
CA ASN A 17 -1.12 -3.88 -5.29
C ASN A 17 -2.08 -5.02 -4.93
N VAL A 18 -1.67 -6.00 -4.08
CA VAL A 18 -2.56 -7.04 -3.52
C VAL A 18 -3.75 -6.43 -2.78
N LEU A 19 -3.64 -5.17 -2.31
CA LEU A 19 -4.77 -4.44 -1.72
C LEU A 19 -5.99 -4.28 -2.62
N VAL A 20 -5.87 -4.44 -3.95
CA VAL A 20 -7.04 -4.46 -4.84
C VAL A 20 -7.97 -5.65 -4.56
N PHE A 21 -7.46 -6.73 -3.95
CA PHE A 21 -8.26 -7.87 -3.56
C PHE A 21 -8.95 -7.71 -2.20
N ALA A 22 -8.62 -6.67 -1.42
CA ALA A 22 -9.11 -6.52 -0.05
C ALA A 22 -10.64 -6.33 0.00
N ALA A 23 -11.19 -5.41 -0.77
CA ALA A 23 -12.64 -5.16 -0.80
C ALA A 23 -13.43 -6.33 -1.41
N PRO A 24 -13.10 -6.87 -2.61
CA PRO A 24 -13.81 -8.04 -3.15
C PRO A 24 -13.58 -9.30 -2.30
N GLY A 25 -12.44 -9.42 -1.62
CA GLY A 25 -12.17 -10.50 -0.67
C GLY A 25 -13.10 -10.42 0.55
N ALA A 26 -13.24 -9.24 1.14
CA ALA A 26 -14.12 -9.00 2.26
C ALA A 26 -15.61 -9.18 1.91
N ALA A 27 -15.97 -8.91 0.66
CA ALA A 27 -17.33 -9.13 0.15
C ALA A 27 -17.62 -10.58 -0.26
N GLY A 28 -16.66 -11.50 -0.19
CA GLY A 28 -16.85 -12.93 -0.50
C GLY A 28 -17.06 -13.24 -1.97
N VAL A 29 -16.75 -12.30 -2.89
CA VAL A 29 -17.05 -12.49 -4.32
C VAL A 29 -15.91 -13.13 -5.11
N LEU A 30 -14.72 -13.29 -4.50
CA LEU A 30 -13.54 -13.83 -5.20
C LEU A 30 -13.63 -15.31 -5.58
N ASN A 31 -14.59 -16.07 -5.03
CA ASN A 31 -14.89 -17.45 -5.43
C ASN A 31 -15.61 -17.52 -6.79
N GLN A 32 -16.12 -16.40 -7.30
CA GLN A 32 -16.77 -16.33 -8.59
C GLN A 32 -15.77 -15.87 -9.66
N GLY A 33 -15.57 -16.68 -10.71
CA GLY A 33 -14.53 -16.44 -11.72
C GLY A 33 -14.60 -15.08 -12.41
N HIS A 34 -15.81 -14.53 -12.60
CA HIS A 34 -16.01 -13.22 -13.19
C HIS A 34 -15.40 -12.10 -12.31
N TYR A 35 -15.69 -12.09 -11.00
CA TYR A 35 -15.15 -11.08 -10.08
C TYR A 35 -13.65 -11.27 -9.84
N LEU A 36 -13.18 -12.51 -9.74
CA LEU A 36 -11.77 -12.82 -9.65
C LEU A 36 -11.01 -12.31 -10.88
N GLY A 37 -11.55 -12.54 -12.08
CA GLY A 37 -10.95 -12.02 -13.32
C GLY A 37 -10.83 -10.49 -13.33
N ARG A 38 -11.89 -9.78 -12.90
CA ARG A 38 -11.87 -8.31 -12.78
C ARG A 38 -10.86 -7.82 -11.74
N ALA A 39 -10.76 -8.47 -10.59
CA ALA A 39 -9.79 -8.15 -9.56
C ALA A 39 -8.35 -8.39 -10.04
N ILE A 40 -8.09 -9.46 -10.79
CA ILE A 40 -6.79 -9.73 -11.42
C ILE A 40 -6.44 -8.62 -12.43
N ILE A 41 -7.40 -8.19 -13.26
CA ILE A 41 -7.15 -7.07 -14.20
C ILE A 41 -6.87 -5.79 -13.41
N ALA A 42 -7.60 -5.50 -12.33
CA ALA A 42 -7.30 -4.35 -11.48
C ALA A 42 -5.88 -4.43 -10.89
N PHE A 43 -5.43 -5.60 -10.45
CA PHE A 43 -4.06 -5.81 -10.00
C PHE A 43 -3.05 -5.48 -11.11
N VAL A 44 -3.28 -5.97 -12.33
CA VAL A 44 -2.42 -5.67 -13.50
C VAL A 44 -2.42 -4.16 -13.80
N VAL A 45 -3.59 -3.50 -13.79
CA VAL A 45 -3.71 -2.05 -13.97
C VAL A 45 -2.83 -1.31 -12.96
N PHE A 46 -2.93 -1.64 -11.66
CA PHE A 46 -2.11 -0.99 -10.64
C PHE A 46 -0.62 -1.35 -10.75
N CYS A 47 -0.25 -2.55 -11.22
CA CYS A 47 1.13 -2.89 -11.54
C CYS A 47 1.67 -2.03 -12.68
N MET A 48 0.89 -1.83 -13.74
CA MET A 48 1.27 -0.98 -14.86
C MET A 48 1.44 0.48 -14.44
N VAL A 49 0.43 1.10 -13.81
CA VAL A 49 0.51 2.52 -13.44
C VAL A 49 1.56 2.78 -12.36
N SER A 50 1.75 1.89 -11.39
CA SER A 50 2.82 2.04 -10.40
C SER A 50 4.21 1.90 -11.01
N SER A 51 4.41 0.97 -11.93
CA SER A 51 5.67 0.85 -12.67
C SER A 51 5.92 2.08 -13.53
N GLY A 52 4.91 2.55 -14.26
CA GLY A 52 4.99 3.78 -15.06
C GLY A 52 5.40 5.00 -14.23
N THR A 53 4.84 5.16 -13.01
CA THR A 53 5.25 6.24 -12.12
C THR A 53 6.69 6.10 -11.64
N TYR A 54 7.20 4.88 -11.39
CA TYR A 54 8.62 4.67 -11.07
C TYR A 54 9.53 5.06 -12.23
N TYR A 55 9.18 4.69 -13.46
CA TYR A 55 9.94 5.12 -14.65
C TYR A 55 10.04 6.64 -14.73
N TRP A 56 8.92 7.36 -14.60
CA TRP A 56 8.92 8.82 -14.68
C TRP A 56 9.67 9.47 -13.50
N ASN A 57 9.55 8.92 -12.30
CA ASN A 57 10.31 9.41 -11.14
C ASN A 57 11.82 9.26 -11.37
N ASP A 58 12.27 8.07 -11.80
CA ASP A 58 13.70 7.82 -11.99
C ASP A 58 14.26 8.55 -13.23
N ILE A 59 13.42 8.88 -14.23
CA ILE A 59 13.77 9.80 -15.33
C ILE A 59 14.03 11.22 -14.80
N ASN A 60 13.12 11.75 -13.98
CA ASN A 60 13.24 13.09 -13.42
C ASN A 60 14.45 13.20 -12.46
N ASP A 61 14.72 12.15 -11.72
CA ASP A 61 15.81 12.10 -10.74
C ASP A 61 17.16 11.65 -11.37
N ALA A 62 17.21 11.30 -12.68
CA ALA A 62 18.37 10.65 -13.30
C ALA A 62 19.70 11.40 -13.13
N VAL A 63 19.68 12.74 -13.15
CA VAL A 63 20.89 13.56 -12.98
C VAL A 63 21.38 13.50 -11.54
N SER A 64 20.48 13.67 -10.57
CA SER A 64 20.82 13.63 -9.14
C SER A 64 21.20 12.22 -8.68
N ASP A 65 20.55 11.20 -9.22
CA ASP A 65 20.85 9.81 -8.90
C ASP A 65 22.25 9.36 -9.34
N ARG A 66 22.81 9.93 -10.42
CA ARG A 66 24.17 9.64 -10.88
C ARG A 66 25.24 10.03 -9.85
N SER A 67 25.03 11.08 -9.10
CA SER A 67 25.94 11.55 -8.06
C SER A 67 25.72 10.86 -6.70
N HIS A 68 24.61 10.08 -6.55
CA HIS A 68 24.28 9.44 -5.29
C HIS A 68 25.01 8.10 -5.10
N PRO A 69 25.58 7.78 -3.91
CA PRO A 69 26.37 6.58 -3.69
C PRO A 69 25.69 5.25 -4.09
N THR A 70 24.42 5.11 -3.79
CA THR A 70 23.65 3.87 -4.05
C THR A 70 22.73 3.96 -5.26
N LYS A 71 22.06 5.13 -5.47
CA LYS A 71 21.07 5.30 -6.53
C LYS A 71 21.70 5.37 -7.93
N ARG A 72 23.00 5.68 -8.05
CA ARG A 72 23.72 5.62 -9.34
C ARG A 72 23.65 4.26 -10.04
N ASN A 73 23.32 3.19 -9.29
CA ASN A 73 23.15 1.84 -9.81
C ASN A 73 21.73 1.55 -10.33
N ARG A 74 20.81 2.53 -10.29
CA ARG A 74 19.49 2.41 -10.92
C ARG A 74 19.63 2.28 -12.43
N PRO A 75 18.80 1.48 -13.10
CA PRO A 75 18.95 1.20 -14.53
C PRO A 75 18.96 2.46 -15.43
N ILE A 76 18.16 3.47 -15.11
CA ILE A 76 18.12 4.74 -15.85
C ILE A 76 19.33 5.61 -15.53
N ALA A 77 19.69 5.77 -14.26
CA ALA A 77 20.82 6.57 -13.83
C ALA A 77 22.17 6.03 -14.36
N SER A 78 22.33 4.70 -14.35
CA SER A 78 23.53 4.01 -14.86
C SER A 78 23.63 3.97 -16.39
N GLY A 79 22.55 4.36 -17.11
CA GLY A 79 22.49 4.26 -18.58
C GLY A 79 22.16 2.85 -19.11
N ALA A 80 21.91 1.86 -18.26
CA ALA A 80 21.50 0.51 -18.67
C ALA A 80 20.15 0.50 -19.40
N VAL A 81 19.29 1.48 -19.11
CA VAL A 81 18.07 1.78 -19.86
C VAL A 81 18.17 3.22 -20.38
N PRO A 82 18.20 3.42 -21.72
CA PRO A 82 18.26 4.73 -22.33
C PRO A 82 17.03 5.59 -21.98
N LEU A 83 17.23 6.90 -21.75
CA LEU A 83 16.17 7.82 -21.33
C LEU A 83 14.97 7.84 -22.29
N HIS A 84 15.21 7.81 -23.61
CA HIS A 84 14.12 7.81 -24.59
C HIS A 84 13.26 6.55 -24.48
N LEU A 85 13.90 5.38 -24.30
CA LEU A 85 13.20 4.11 -24.12
C LEU A 85 12.43 4.09 -22.79
N ALA A 86 13.03 4.61 -21.71
CA ALA A 86 12.37 4.73 -20.42
C ALA A 86 11.11 5.61 -20.51
N ARG A 87 11.16 6.74 -21.23
CA ARG A 87 9.98 7.60 -21.46
C ARG A 87 8.87 6.88 -22.20
N VAL A 88 9.22 6.17 -23.29
CA VAL A 88 8.24 5.39 -24.06
C VAL A 88 7.58 4.32 -23.18
N ILE A 89 8.38 3.51 -22.50
CA ILE A 89 7.86 2.44 -21.63
C ILE A 89 7.01 3.03 -20.49
N GLY A 90 7.51 4.05 -19.80
CA GLY A 90 6.77 4.71 -18.71
C GLY A 90 5.42 5.25 -19.18
N THR A 91 5.38 5.92 -20.33
CA THR A 91 4.12 6.45 -20.90
C THR A 91 3.18 5.33 -21.33
N VAL A 92 3.68 4.29 -22.01
CA VAL A 92 2.85 3.13 -22.41
C VAL A 92 2.26 2.44 -21.20
N LEU A 93 3.02 2.28 -20.11
CA LEU A 93 2.52 1.69 -18.86
C LEU A 93 1.44 2.56 -18.20
N LEU A 94 1.60 3.88 -18.16
CA LEU A 94 0.60 4.78 -17.59
C LEU A 94 -0.68 4.81 -18.45
N VAL A 95 -0.56 5.10 -19.73
CA VAL A 95 -1.70 5.22 -20.65
C VAL A 95 -2.38 3.87 -20.84
N GLY A 96 -1.60 2.82 -21.06
CA GLY A 96 -2.10 1.45 -21.21
C GLY A 96 -2.79 0.94 -19.95
N GLY A 97 -2.24 1.23 -18.76
CA GLY A 97 -2.85 0.85 -17.49
C GLY A 97 -4.20 1.55 -17.26
N ILE A 98 -4.27 2.88 -17.47
CA ILE A 98 -5.53 3.63 -17.37
C ILE A 98 -6.51 3.16 -18.45
N GLY A 99 -6.06 2.95 -19.69
CA GLY A 99 -6.86 2.43 -20.78
C GLY A 99 -7.44 1.05 -20.50
N LEU A 100 -6.64 0.13 -19.96
CA LEU A 100 -7.11 -1.19 -19.52
C LEU A 100 -8.14 -1.07 -18.39
N GLY A 101 -8.00 -0.09 -17.51
CA GLY A 101 -9.00 0.21 -16.48
C GLY A 101 -10.38 0.53 -17.06
N PHE A 102 -10.45 1.30 -18.15
CA PHE A 102 -11.70 1.62 -18.85
C PHE A 102 -12.38 0.39 -19.44
N VAL A 103 -11.62 -0.62 -19.88
CA VAL A 103 -12.20 -1.86 -20.43
C VAL A 103 -13.00 -2.63 -19.37
N VAL A 104 -12.59 -2.55 -18.09
CA VAL A 104 -13.30 -3.21 -16.99
C VAL A 104 -14.43 -2.34 -16.46
N HIS A 105 -14.09 -1.13 -16.04
CA HIS A 105 -15.03 -0.16 -15.52
C HIS A 105 -14.39 1.23 -15.44
N TRP A 106 -15.11 2.29 -15.82
CA TRP A 106 -14.58 3.66 -15.78
C TRP A 106 -14.13 4.11 -14.38
N HIS A 107 -14.77 3.62 -13.31
CA HIS A 107 -14.33 3.91 -11.93
C HIS A 107 -12.95 3.33 -11.63
N LEU A 108 -12.59 2.16 -12.19
CA LEU A 108 -11.24 1.60 -12.06
C LEU A 108 -10.23 2.51 -12.76
N ALA A 109 -10.55 2.99 -13.96
CA ALA A 109 -9.69 3.94 -14.67
C ALA A 109 -9.53 5.26 -13.90
N ALA A 110 -10.61 5.78 -13.31
CA ALA A 110 -10.58 6.96 -12.45
C ALA A 110 -9.70 6.74 -11.21
N ALA A 111 -9.80 5.58 -10.54
CA ALA A 111 -8.93 5.22 -9.42
C ALA A 111 -7.46 5.12 -9.84
N ALA A 112 -7.15 4.50 -10.99
CA ALA A 112 -5.80 4.43 -11.53
C ALA A 112 -5.25 5.83 -11.86
N ALA A 113 -6.05 6.70 -12.47
CA ALA A 113 -5.68 8.09 -12.75
C ALA A 113 -5.44 8.90 -11.46
N ALA A 114 -6.31 8.74 -10.45
CA ALA A 114 -6.13 9.35 -9.14
C ALA A 114 -4.82 8.89 -8.48
N TYR A 115 -4.50 7.59 -8.56
CA TYR A 115 -3.23 7.07 -8.08
C TYR A 115 -2.02 7.72 -8.78
N VAL A 116 -2.06 7.84 -10.11
CA VAL A 116 -0.99 8.51 -10.89
C VAL A 116 -0.87 9.97 -10.48
N LEU A 117 -1.99 10.68 -10.30
CA LEU A 117 -2.00 12.08 -9.87
C LEU A 117 -1.38 12.24 -8.47
N ILE A 118 -1.84 11.45 -7.48
CA ILE A 118 -1.33 11.49 -6.10
C ILE A 118 0.17 11.20 -6.07
N THR A 119 0.63 10.17 -6.79
CA THR A 119 2.05 9.79 -6.80
C THR A 119 2.91 10.82 -7.52
N THR A 120 2.40 11.48 -8.55
CA THR A 120 3.10 12.57 -9.24
C THR A 120 3.20 13.80 -8.34
N LEU A 121 2.09 14.23 -7.71
CA LEU A 121 2.08 15.35 -6.76
C LEU A 121 3.00 15.07 -5.56
N TYR A 122 2.99 13.82 -5.06
CA TYR A 122 3.92 13.41 -4.02
C TYR A 122 5.38 13.55 -4.47
N SER A 123 5.71 13.07 -5.66
CA SER A 123 7.10 13.08 -6.15
C SER A 123 7.62 14.48 -6.42
N THR A 124 6.75 15.42 -6.79
CA THR A 124 7.14 16.80 -7.14
C THR A 124 7.10 17.76 -5.95
N TRP A 125 6.04 17.72 -5.14
CA TRP A 125 5.78 18.72 -4.10
C TRP A 125 5.58 18.15 -2.71
N TRP A 126 4.66 17.20 -2.54
CA TRP A 126 4.17 16.78 -1.23
C TRP A 126 5.21 16.04 -0.38
N LYS A 127 6.22 15.44 -1.01
CA LYS A 127 7.33 14.79 -0.31
C LYS A 127 8.18 15.75 0.53
N HIS A 128 8.02 17.07 0.32
CA HIS A 128 8.74 18.13 1.04
C HIS A 128 7.89 18.80 2.13
N ILE A 129 6.64 18.39 2.30
CA ILE A 129 5.70 18.99 3.27
C ILE A 129 5.38 17.92 4.32
N ALA A 130 5.80 18.18 5.56
CA ALA A 130 5.55 17.30 6.68
C ALA A 130 4.03 17.05 6.86
N VAL A 131 3.65 15.89 7.33
CA VAL A 131 2.28 15.36 7.43
C VAL A 131 1.65 15.05 6.07
N VAL A 132 1.76 15.96 5.11
CA VAL A 132 1.23 15.73 3.75
C VAL A 132 1.92 14.54 3.09
N ASP A 133 3.23 14.35 3.33
CA ASP A 133 3.97 13.19 2.82
C ASP A 133 3.45 11.86 3.37
N LEU A 134 3.03 11.82 4.64
CA LEU A 134 2.43 10.61 5.25
C LEU A 134 1.07 10.29 4.62
N VAL A 135 0.20 11.31 4.56
CA VAL A 135 -1.16 11.17 4.02
C VAL A 135 -1.13 10.81 2.54
N ALA A 136 -0.25 11.41 1.74
CA ALA A 136 -0.13 11.13 0.32
C ALA A 136 0.28 9.67 0.04
N ILE A 137 1.25 9.14 0.81
CA ILE A 137 1.64 7.73 0.66
C ILE A 137 0.51 6.80 1.12
N ALA A 138 -0.14 7.10 2.26
CA ALA A 138 -1.27 6.32 2.77
C ALA A 138 -2.43 6.29 1.77
N SER A 139 -2.76 7.44 1.16
CA SER A 139 -3.80 7.55 0.12
C SER A 139 -3.53 6.63 -1.07
N GLY A 140 -2.27 6.43 -1.43
CA GLY A 140 -1.90 5.48 -2.49
C GLY A 140 -2.32 4.03 -2.18
N PHE A 141 -2.33 3.60 -0.91
CA PHE A 141 -2.86 2.29 -0.51
C PHE A 141 -4.38 2.28 -0.55
N VAL A 142 -5.04 3.33 -0.06
CA VAL A 142 -6.50 3.46 -0.06
C VAL A 142 -7.07 3.41 -1.48
N VAL A 143 -6.45 4.13 -2.41
CA VAL A 143 -6.89 4.16 -3.82
C VAL A 143 -6.78 2.77 -4.48
N ARG A 144 -5.83 1.93 -4.08
CA ARG A 144 -5.76 0.53 -4.54
C ARG A 144 -6.97 -0.28 -4.08
N ALA A 145 -7.36 -0.15 -2.80
CA ALA A 145 -8.55 -0.84 -2.28
C ALA A 145 -9.83 -0.33 -2.98
N ILE A 146 -9.95 0.98 -3.18
CA ILE A 146 -11.05 1.59 -3.96
C ILE A 146 -11.07 1.06 -5.40
N GLY A 147 -9.91 0.96 -6.05
CA GLY A 147 -9.79 0.43 -7.40
C GLY A 147 -10.25 -1.03 -7.52
N GLY A 148 -9.95 -1.85 -6.52
CA GLY A 148 -10.42 -3.23 -6.45
C GLY A 148 -11.94 -3.32 -6.29
N ALA A 149 -12.51 -2.52 -5.40
CA ALA A 149 -13.96 -2.40 -5.22
C ALA A 149 -14.65 -1.92 -6.52
N ALA A 150 -14.07 -0.89 -7.15
CA ALA A 150 -14.58 -0.34 -8.41
C ALA A 150 -14.55 -1.34 -9.57
N ALA A 151 -13.50 -2.17 -9.66
CA ALA A 151 -13.39 -3.20 -10.68
C ALA A 151 -14.45 -4.30 -10.55
N THR A 152 -14.81 -4.63 -9.31
CA THR A 152 -15.74 -5.72 -8.99
C THR A 152 -17.15 -5.23 -8.66
N ASP A 153 -17.40 -3.92 -8.76
CA ASP A 153 -18.68 -3.27 -8.41
C ASP A 153 -19.17 -3.60 -6.99
N VAL A 154 -18.20 -3.77 -6.07
CA VAL A 154 -18.47 -4.05 -4.66
C VAL A 154 -18.58 -2.73 -3.89
N ARG A 155 -19.65 -2.59 -3.11
CA ARG A 155 -19.79 -1.45 -2.21
C ARG A 155 -18.88 -1.63 -1.00
N MET A 156 -18.00 -0.63 -0.79
CA MET A 156 -17.19 -0.58 0.42
C MET A 156 -18.00 0.04 1.56
N SER A 157 -17.99 -0.60 2.73
CA SER A 157 -18.54 0.02 3.93
C SER A 157 -17.66 1.20 4.37
N MET A 158 -18.25 2.16 5.07
CA MET A 158 -17.52 3.29 5.65
C MET A 158 -16.43 2.81 6.62
N TRP A 159 -16.73 1.80 7.43
CA TRP A 159 -15.79 1.24 8.40
C TRP A 159 -14.61 0.54 7.73
N PHE A 160 -14.85 -0.17 6.62
CA PHE A 160 -13.78 -0.76 5.82
C PHE A 160 -12.85 0.32 5.26
N LEU A 161 -13.43 1.43 4.74
CA LEU A 161 -12.65 2.55 4.23
C LEU A 161 -11.82 3.22 5.35
N LEU A 162 -12.41 3.46 6.53
CA LEU A 162 -11.71 4.03 7.67
C LEU A 162 -10.59 3.11 8.18
N CYS A 163 -10.87 1.80 8.31
CA CYS A 163 -9.88 0.81 8.71
C CYS A 163 -8.69 0.78 7.73
N THR A 164 -8.95 0.76 6.43
CA THR A 164 -7.91 0.80 5.39
C THR A 164 -7.13 2.10 5.44
N SER A 165 -7.79 3.24 5.66
CA SER A 165 -7.15 4.55 5.70
C SER A 165 -6.22 4.71 6.91
N PHE A 166 -6.74 4.44 8.12
CA PHE A 166 -5.94 4.54 9.34
C PHE A 166 -4.86 3.45 9.41
N GLY A 167 -5.16 2.22 8.98
CA GLY A 167 -4.18 1.15 8.88
C GLY A 167 -3.03 1.48 7.92
N SER A 168 -3.36 2.07 6.76
CA SER A 168 -2.34 2.54 5.82
C SER A 168 -1.48 3.66 6.42
N LEU A 169 -2.11 4.61 7.12
CA LEU A 169 -1.39 5.70 7.77
C LEU A 169 -0.52 5.19 8.93
N PHE A 170 -0.98 4.20 9.69
CA PHE A 170 -0.21 3.51 10.72
C PHE A 170 1.07 2.88 10.15
N ILE A 171 0.96 2.11 9.06
CA ILE A 171 2.12 1.47 8.43
C ILE A 171 3.12 2.51 7.86
N VAL A 172 2.60 3.57 7.21
CA VAL A 172 3.44 4.64 6.66
C VAL A 172 4.16 5.41 7.77
N THR A 173 3.46 5.75 8.85
CA THR A 173 4.05 6.42 10.02
C THR A 173 5.08 5.52 10.70
N GLY A 174 4.80 4.22 10.83
CA GLY A 174 5.74 3.25 11.37
C GLY A 174 7.06 3.20 10.60
N LYS A 175 6.97 3.23 9.27
CA LYS A 175 8.17 3.32 8.42
C LYS A 175 8.97 4.61 8.69
N ARG A 176 8.30 5.77 8.82
CA ARG A 176 8.98 7.04 9.13
C ARG A 176 9.61 7.04 10.52
N PHE A 177 8.92 6.45 11.49
CA PHE A 177 9.44 6.30 12.84
C PHE A 177 10.70 5.43 12.88
N ALA A 178 10.71 4.30 12.17
CA ALA A 178 11.88 3.45 12.05
C ALA A 178 13.05 4.15 11.32
N GLU A 179 12.78 4.82 10.18
CA GLU A 179 13.77 5.60 9.44
C GLU A 179 14.39 6.71 10.33
N LEU A 180 13.56 7.42 11.12
CA LEU A 180 14.03 8.47 12.03
C LEU A 180 14.96 7.91 13.12
N ARG A 181 14.63 6.76 13.69
CA ARG A 181 15.44 6.11 14.72
C ARG A 181 16.78 5.57 14.17
N GLU A 182 16.76 5.01 12.96
CA GLU A 182 17.96 4.47 12.30
C GLU A 182 18.93 5.57 11.91
N LEU A 183 18.43 6.67 11.36
CA LEU A 183 19.26 7.77 10.83
C LEU A 183 19.66 8.79 11.90
N GLY A 184 18.91 8.92 12.99
CA GLY A 184 19.19 9.86 14.09
C GLY A 184 19.39 11.28 13.58
N VAL A 185 20.51 11.90 13.92
CA VAL A 185 20.86 13.28 13.54
C VAL A 185 21.01 13.48 12.04
N HIS A 186 21.19 12.43 11.27
CA HIS A 186 21.31 12.49 9.81
C HIS A 186 19.99 12.36 9.07
N ALA A 187 18.87 12.23 9.77
CA ALA A 187 17.55 12.01 9.18
C ALA A 187 17.16 13.12 8.19
N GLY A 188 17.35 14.38 8.56
CA GLY A 188 17.04 15.55 7.74
C GLY A 188 17.87 15.67 6.45
N SER A 189 19.11 15.17 6.45
CA SER A 189 19.94 15.17 5.24
C SER A 189 19.52 14.12 4.22
N THR A 190 18.86 13.06 4.68
CA THR A 190 18.34 11.99 3.81
C THR A 190 16.97 12.36 3.22
N ARG A 191 16.13 13.02 4.04
CA ARG A 191 14.80 13.48 3.65
C ARG A 191 14.42 14.71 4.47
N ALA A 192 14.07 15.82 3.82
CA ALA A 192 13.76 17.07 4.49
C ALA A 192 12.66 16.93 5.56
N THR A 193 11.53 16.31 5.21
CA THR A 193 10.41 16.10 6.15
C THR A 193 10.78 15.25 7.37
N LEU A 194 11.75 14.34 7.24
CA LEU A 194 12.18 13.52 8.36
C LEU A 194 12.89 14.32 9.44
N GLY A 195 13.52 15.46 9.08
CA GLY A 195 14.12 16.40 10.03
C GLY A 195 13.10 17.24 10.78
N GLU A 196 11.87 17.36 10.28
CA GLU A 196 10.78 18.10 10.92
C GLU A 196 10.00 17.26 11.95
N TYR A 197 10.11 15.92 11.86
CA TYR A 197 9.40 15.01 12.77
C TYR A 197 10.16 14.80 14.07
N SER A 198 9.49 14.99 15.21
CA SER A 198 9.99 14.47 16.48
C SER A 198 9.55 13.01 16.69
N PRO A 199 10.35 12.20 17.40
CA PRO A 199 9.91 10.83 17.78
C PRO A 199 8.58 10.82 18.50
N ALA A 200 8.36 11.77 19.42
CA ALA A 200 7.11 11.90 20.19
C ALA A 200 5.90 12.17 19.28
N PHE A 201 6.05 13.02 18.25
CA PHE A 201 4.99 13.26 17.27
C PHE A 201 4.61 11.97 16.52
N LEU A 202 5.61 11.26 15.98
CA LEU A 202 5.36 10.03 15.24
C LEU A 202 4.75 8.92 16.12
N GLN A 203 5.18 8.80 17.39
CA GLN A 203 4.56 7.88 18.36
C GLN A 203 3.11 8.24 18.65
N THR A 204 2.78 9.53 18.77
CA THR A 204 1.40 9.98 18.94
C THR A 204 0.55 9.63 17.73
N VAL A 205 1.05 9.87 16.51
CA VAL A 205 0.34 9.50 15.26
C VAL A 205 0.17 7.99 15.16
N LEU A 206 1.18 7.19 15.55
CA LEU A 206 1.09 5.74 15.60
C LEU A 206 -0.02 5.28 16.57
N ALA A 207 -0.06 5.84 17.79
CA ALA A 207 -1.08 5.47 18.77
C ALA A 207 -2.50 5.82 18.30
N VAL A 208 -2.70 7.02 17.75
CA VAL A 208 -4.00 7.46 17.22
C VAL A 208 -4.44 6.60 16.05
N THR A 209 -3.57 6.37 15.07
CA THR A 209 -3.91 5.59 13.87
C THR A 209 -4.13 4.12 14.17
N LEU A 210 -3.35 3.54 15.08
CA LEU A 210 -3.54 2.18 15.58
C LEU A 210 -4.89 2.02 16.27
N GLY A 211 -5.22 2.90 17.23
CA GLY A 211 -6.50 2.89 17.95
C GLY A 211 -7.68 3.05 16.98
N SER A 212 -7.59 4.01 16.05
CA SER A 212 -8.64 4.23 15.04
C SER A 212 -8.82 3.01 14.11
N THR A 213 -7.73 2.34 13.73
CA THR A 213 -7.78 1.11 12.91
C THR A 213 -8.50 -0.01 13.69
N MET A 214 -8.13 -0.22 14.95
CA MET A 214 -8.76 -1.24 15.79
C MET A 214 -10.25 -1.00 15.98
N VAL A 215 -10.65 0.24 16.32
CA VAL A 215 -12.05 0.61 16.51
C VAL A 215 -12.85 0.43 15.22
N ALA A 216 -12.34 0.94 14.09
CA ALA A 216 -12.99 0.80 12.79
C ALA A 216 -13.17 -0.67 12.40
N TYR A 217 -12.16 -1.51 12.66
CA TYR A 217 -12.24 -2.94 12.38
C TYR A 217 -13.25 -3.65 13.28
N CYS A 218 -13.26 -3.35 14.59
CA CYS A 218 -14.21 -3.93 15.52
C CYS A 218 -15.65 -3.62 15.11
N ILE A 219 -15.96 -2.34 14.83
CA ILE A 219 -17.31 -1.94 14.40
C ILE A 219 -17.67 -2.65 13.10
N TRP A 220 -16.76 -2.66 12.13
CA TRP A 220 -16.98 -3.38 10.88
C TRP A 220 -17.27 -4.87 11.08
N ALA A 221 -16.49 -5.54 11.97
CA ALA A 221 -16.66 -6.95 12.25
C ALA A 221 -18.03 -7.26 12.91
N PHE A 222 -18.44 -6.47 13.90
CA PHE A 222 -19.74 -6.61 14.55
C PHE A 222 -20.90 -6.35 13.58
N GLU A 223 -20.86 -5.26 12.81
CA GLU A 223 -21.91 -4.97 11.81
C GLU A 223 -22.00 -6.06 10.75
N THR A 224 -20.85 -6.59 10.31
CA THR A 224 -20.82 -7.64 9.28
C THR A 224 -21.35 -8.96 9.82
N THR A 225 -21.01 -9.33 11.08
CA THR A 225 -21.59 -10.51 11.73
C THR A 225 -23.11 -10.39 11.86
N GLN A 226 -23.61 -9.23 12.30
CA GLN A 226 -25.07 -9.02 12.43
C GLN A 226 -25.80 -9.07 11.10
N ALA A 227 -25.16 -8.63 10.02
CA ALA A 227 -25.74 -8.66 8.68
C ALA A 227 -25.62 -10.06 8.00
N ALA A 228 -24.74 -10.94 8.50
CA ALA A 228 -24.53 -12.25 7.92
C ALA A 228 -25.70 -13.21 8.23
N PRO A 229 -26.19 -14.02 7.26
CA PRO A 229 -27.29 -14.93 7.47
C PRO A 229 -27.06 -15.95 8.60
N SER A 230 -25.84 -16.44 8.72
CA SER A 230 -25.46 -17.47 9.69
C SER A 230 -25.21 -16.94 11.10
N GLN A 231 -24.95 -15.64 11.22
CA GLN A 231 -24.56 -14.97 12.48
C GLN A 231 -23.42 -15.68 13.26
N HIS A 232 -22.57 -16.44 12.55
CA HIS A 232 -21.41 -17.06 13.16
C HIS A 232 -20.38 -15.98 13.56
N PRO A 233 -19.74 -16.06 14.73
CA PRO A 233 -18.90 -14.99 15.26
C PRO A 233 -17.48 -14.95 14.64
N PHE A 234 -17.31 -15.44 13.41
CA PHE A 234 -15.97 -15.52 12.79
C PHE A 234 -15.34 -14.14 12.54
N TYR A 235 -16.13 -13.15 12.13
CA TYR A 235 -15.60 -11.78 11.97
C TYR A 235 -15.17 -11.20 13.31
N GLU A 236 -15.94 -11.39 14.36
CA GLU A 236 -15.63 -10.97 15.73
C GLU A 236 -14.40 -11.71 16.27
N LEU A 237 -14.32 -13.02 16.07
CA LEU A 237 -13.16 -13.83 16.46
C LEU A 237 -11.87 -13.38 15.73
N SER A 238 -11.99 -12.87 14.51
CA SER A 238 -10.84 -12.36 13.75
C SER A 238 -10.24 -11.08 14.34
N ILE A 239 -10.97 -10.38 15.24
CA ILE A 239 -10.46 -9.19 15.93
C ILE A 239 -9.23 -9.55 16.77
N VAL A 240 -9.25 -10.70 17.47
CA VAL A 240 -8.16 -11.08 18.37
C VAL A 240 -6.81 -11.21 17.66
N PRO A 241 -6.66 -12.04 16.62
CA PRO A 241 -5.38 -12.16 15.92
C PRO A 241 -4.98 -10.85 15.21
N MET A 242 -5.94 -10.04 14.75
CA MET A 242 -5.65 -8.74 14.14
C MET A 242 -5.06 -7.76 15.17
N VAL A 243 -5.68 -7.65 16.35
CA VAL A 243 -5.17 -6.79 17.43
C VAL A 243 -3.77 -7.23 17.87
N ILE A 244 -3.56 -8.54 18.08
CA ILE A 244 -2.23 -9.06 18.44
C ILE A 244 -1.21 -8.73 17.35
N ALA A 245 -1.54 -8.89 16.07
CA ALA A 245 -0.65 -8.56 14.95
C ALA A 245 -0.28 -7.08 14.94
N LEU A 246 -1.25 -6.18 15.10
CA LEU A 246 -1.00 -4.73 15.10
C LEU A 246 -0.14 -4.30 16.31
N LEU A 247 -0.42 -4.81 17.49
CA LEU A 247 0.38 -4.53 18.69
C LEU A 247 1.79 -5.13 18.57
N ARG A 248 1.92 -6.33 17.99
CA ARG A 248 3.22 -6.94 17.72
C ARG A 248 4.04 -6.13 16.74
N TYR A 249 3.40 -5.63 15.67
CA TYR A 249 4.06 -4.75 14.70
C TYR A 249 4.57 -3.46 15.39
N LEU A 250 3.74 -2.82 16.21
CA LEU A 250 4.15 -1.65 17.00
C LEU A 250 5.36 -1.96 17.89
N LEU A 251 5.34 -3.10 18.60
CA LEU A 251 6.46 -3.51 19.46
C LEU A 251 7.76 -3.72 18.66
N VAL A 252 7.68 -4.30 17.46
CA VAL A 252 8.85 -4.50 16.59
C VAL A 252 9.42 -3.14 16.13
N LEU A 253 8.56 -2.18 15.82
CA LEU A 253 8.97 -0.80 15.51
C LEU A 253 9.71 -0.14 16.70
N GLU A 254 9.17 -0.29 17.92
CA GLU A 254 9.78 0.22 19.14
C GLU A 254 11.15 -0.44 19.44
N GLN A 255 11.36 -1.66 19.01
CA GLN A 255 12.65 -2.35 19.12
C GLN A 255 13.70 -1.87 18.09
N GLY A 256 13.35 -0.87 17.24
CA GLY A 256 14.26 -0.33 16.23
C GLY A 256 14.38 -1.18 14.97
N ARG A 257 13.49 -2.15 14.79
CA ARG A 257 13.38 -2.96 13.57
C ARG A 257 12.18 -2.46 12.76
N GLY A 258 12.34 -2.05 11.50
CA GLY A 258 11.14 -1.66 10.77
C GLY A 258 11.28 -0.70 9.61
N ALA A 259 12.49 -0.45 9.12
CA ALA A 259 12.69 0.40 7.95
C ALA A 259 11.98 -0.14 6.68
N ALA A 260 11.77 -1.46 6.60
CA ALA A 260 11.02 -2.12 5.53
C ALA A 260 9.87 -2.96 6.14
N PRO A 261 8.61 -2.46 6.13
CA PRO A 261 7.47 -3.19 6.67
C PRO A 261 7.32 -4.61 6.12
N GLU A 262 7.59 -4.81 4.83
CA GLU A 262 7.57 -6.11 4.18
C GLU A 262 8.57 -7.12 4.78
N GLU A 263 9.73 -6.65 5.27
CA GLU A 263 10.73 -7.50 5.90
C GLU A 263 10.34 -7.92 7.32
N ILE A 264 9.62 -7.06 8.04
CA ILE A 264 9.10 -7.38 9.38
C ILE A 264 8.16 -8.58 9.30
N PHE A 265 7.21 -8.57 8.35
CA PHE A 265 6.26 -9.68 8.18
C PHE A 265 6.96 -10.99 7.83
N VAL A 266 8.06 -10.96 7.10
CA VAL A 266 8.84 -12.16 6.75
C VAL A 266 9.71 -12.64 7.91
N ALA A 267 10.18 -11.73 8.77
CA ALA A 267 11.13 -12.06 9.83
C ALA A 267 10.45 -12.44 11.17
N ASP A 268 9.26 -11.94 11.45
CA ASP A 268 8.59 -12.13 12.75
C ASP A 268 7.55 -13.24 12.72
N ARG A 269 7.88 -14.37 13.39
CA ARG A 269 7.01 -15.56 13.44
C ARG A 269 5.65 -15.30 14.07
N THR A 270 5.59 -14.40 15.07
CA THR A 270 4.32 -14.06 15.72
C THR A 270 3.39 -13.34 14.74
N LEU A 271 3.92 -12.40 13.96
CA LEU A 271 3.15 -11.71 12.91
C LEU A 271 2.66 -12.68 11.85
N GLN A 272 3.52 -13.61 11.41
CA GLN A 272 3.13 -14.64 10.44
C GLN A 272 2.00 -15.51 10.99
N LEU A 273 2.14 -16.02 12.22
CA LEU A 273 1.13 -16.87 12.84
C LEU A 273 -0.20 -16.13 13.00
N MET A 274 -0.18 -14.91 13.55
CA MET A 274 -1.40 -14.11 13.72
C MET A 274 -2.02 -13.73 12.37
N GLY A 275 -1.20 -13.44 11.36
CA GLY A 275 -1.68 -13.19 10.02
C GLY A 275 -2.37 -14.41 9.40
N ILE A 276 -1.81 -15.61 9.55
CA ILE A 276 -2.42 -16.85 9.07
C ILE A 276 -3.73 -17.12 9.81
N ILE A 277 -3.74 -17.04 11.15
CA ILE A 277 -4.96 -17.24 11.95
C ILE A 277 -6.04 -16.23 11.53
N TRP A 278 -5.67 -14.97 11.35
CA TRP A 278 -6.59 -13.94 10.89
C TRP A 278 -7.18 -14.27 9.53
N VAL A 279 -6.34 -14.65 8.54
CA VAL A 279 -6.81 -15.03 7.20
C VAL A 279 -7.76 -16.21 7.25
N VAL A 280 -7.47 -17.25 8.06
CA VAL A 280 -8.30 -18.42 8.19
C VAL A 280 -9.64 -18.06 8.83
N VAL A 281 -9.64 -17.40 9.99
CA VAL A 281 -10.86 -17.05 10.72
C VAL A 281 -11.72 -16.08 9.92
N PHE A 282 -11.09 -15.07 9.31
CA PHE A 282 -11.76 -14.11 8.42
C PHE A 282 -12.38 -14.84 7.20
N GLY A 283 -11.62 -15.73 6.57
CA GLY A 283 -12.08 -16.51 5.42
C GLY A 283 -13.26 -17.43 5.76
N LEU A 284 -13.28 -18.02 6.98
CA LEU A 284 -14.44 -18.74 7.46
C LEU A 284 -15.66 -17.82 7.58
N GLY A 285 -15.51 -16.60 8.09
CA GLY A 285 -16.59 -15.63 8.14
C GLY A 285 -17.14 -15.23 6.77
N VAL A 286 -16.26 -15.20 5.75
CA VAL A 286 -16.64 -14.83 4.38
C VAL A 286 -17.33 -15.98 3.62
N TYR A 287 -16.89 -17.24 3.82
CA TYR A 287 -17.28 -18.36 2.93
C TYR A 287 -18.07 -19.47 3.63
N VAL A 288 -18.16 -19.49 4.96
CA VAL A 288 -18.98 -20.45 5.71
C VAL A 288 -20.29 -19.80 6.12
N HIS A 289 -21.37 -20.16 5.41
CA HIS A 289 -22.72 -19.65 5.63
C HIS A 289 -23.59 -20.66 6.33
#